data_abfe5bb4826153b58a6ffebef68a002f
#
_entry.id   abfe5bb4826153b58a6ffebef68a002f
#
_cell.length_a   1.000
_cell.length_b   1.000
_cell.length_c   1.000
_cell.angle_alpha   90.00
_cell.angle_beta   90.00
_cell.angle_gamma   90.00
#
_symmetry.space_group_name_H-M   'P 1'
#
loop_
_entity.id
_entity.type
_entity.pdbx_description
1 polymer ?
#
loop_
_entity_poly.entity_id
_entity_poly.type
_entity_poly.pdbx_seq_one_letter_code
_entity_poly.pdbx_strand_id
1 'polypeptide(L)'
;MAQKPEKHATRVPTVLIGIGGIGGQIVRLVDNELKNCDKKFVRMLVLDTNTNDLSKLDKTNIPYVQTSENMTVSDYLRRNKRFEDWFPYNPLLNGKNLIEGAGQVRSVSRLGALASEAAGRFEKIKDAITEVSRNVGSTIHKTVRVMIVGSVCGGTG
;
A
#
# COMPACT_ATOMS: atom_id res chain seq x y z
N MET A 1 -0.20 14.73 -46.63
CA MET A 1 0.26 13.82 -45.51
C MET A 1 -0.95 13.52 -44.64
N ALA A 2 -1.50 12.33 -44.75
CA ALA A 2 -2.65 11.91 -43.92
C ALA A 2 -2.14 11.63 -42.49
N GLN A 3 -2.68 12.37 -41.51
CA GLN A 3 -2.46 12.09 -40.12
C GLN A 3 -3.03 10.70 -39.81
N LYS A 4 -2.15 9.79 -39.37
CA LYS A 4 -2.58 8.49 -38.80
C LYS A 4 -3.52 8.79 -37.65
N PRO A 5 -4.71 8.17 -37.59
CA PRO A 5 -5.62 8.32 -36.43
C PRO A 5 -4.88 7.82 -35.18
N GLU A 6 -4.64 8.71 -34.22
CA GLU A 6 -4.20 8.30 -32.89
C GLU A 6 -5.21 7.28 -32.36
N LYS A 7 -4.79 6.04 -32.22
CA LYS A 7 -5.55 5.05 -31.46
C LYS A 7 -5.71 5.61 -30.06
N HIS A 8 -6.88 6.13 -29.74
CA HIS A 8 -7.23 6.47 -28.37
C HIS A 8 -7.12 5.18 -27.53
N ALA A 9 -5.97 4.98 -26.93
CA ALA A 9 -5.79 3.89 -25.99
C ALA A 9 -6.86 4.03 -24.90
N THR A 10 -7.70 3.03 -24.74
CA THR A 10 -8.76 3.02 -23.73
C THR A 10 -8.07 3.11 -22.37
N ARG A 11 -8.21 4.25 -21.70
CA ARG A 11 -7.63 4.47 -20.37
C ARG A 11 -8.43 3.69 -19.35
N VAL A 12 -7.82 2.71 -18.72
CA VAL A 12 -8.44 1.90 -17.69
C VAL A 12 -8.19 2.55 -16.33
N PRO A 13 -9.22 2.82 -15.52
CA PRO A 13 -9.05 3.28 -14.15
C PRO A 13 -8.11 2.35 -13.40
N THR A 14 -7.09 2.91 -12.75
CA THR A 14 -6.01 2.12 -12.15
C THR A 14 -5.74 2.59 -10.72
N VAL A 15 -5.63 1.65 -9.79
CA VAL A 15 -5.09 1.88 -8.45
C VAL A 15 -3.68 1.28 -8.41
N LEU A 16 -2.68 2.11 -8.14
CA LEU A 16 -1.30 1.70 -7.96
C LEU A 16 -0.96 1.67 -6.47
N ILE A 17 -0.65 0.49 -5.96
CA ILE A 17 -0.34 0.27 -4.54
C ILE A 17 1.14 -0.06 -4.40
N GLY A 18 1.89 0.81 -3.73
CA GLY A 18 3.28 0.54 -3.34
C GLY A 18 3.35 -0.16 -1.99
N ILE A 19 4.09 -1.26 -1.89
CA ILE A 19 4.29 -1.98 -0.64
C ILE A 19 5.74 -1.86 -0.19
N GLY A 20 5.95 -1.38 1.04
CA GLY A 20 7.26 -1.16 1.64
C GLY A 20 8.01 0.02 1.02
N GLY A 21 9.22 0.31 1.52
CA GLY A 21 10.00 1.46 1.10
C GLY A 21 10.29 1.51 -0.39
N ILE A 22 10.60 0.37 -1.04
CA ILE A 22 10.82 0.30 -2.50
C ILE A 22 9.53 0.58 -3.26
N GLY A 23 8.40 -0.02 -2.83
CA GLY A 23 7.09 0.26 -3.43
C GLY A 23 6.73 1.75 -3.35
N GLY A 24 6.97 2.38 -2.21
CA GLY A 24 6.77 3.81 -2.02
C GLY A 24 7.63 4.67 -2.95
N GLN A 25 8.90 4.29 -3.18
CA GLN A 25 9.78 4.98 -4.12
C GLN A 25 9.26 4.86 -5.57
N ILE A 26 8.84 3.67 -5.98
CA ILE A 26 8.28 3.44 -7.33
C ILE A 26 7.03 4.29 -7.53
N VAL A 27 6.12 4.30 -6.57
CA VAL A 27 4.88 5.10 -6.64
C VAL A 27 5.20 6.59 -6.79
N ARG A 28 6.19 7.11 -6.04
CA ARG A 28 6.62 8.52 -6.16
C ARG A 28 7.20 8.85 -7.55
N LEU A 29 8.01 7.95 -8.10
CA LEU A 29 8.56 8.13 -9.45
C LEU A 29 7.45 8.16 -10.50
N VAL A 30 6.49 7.24 -10.39
CA VAL A 30 5.32 7.21 -11.28
C VAL A 30 4.50 8.50 -11.16
N ASP A 31 4.27 9.01 -9.94
CA ASP A 31 3.52 10.27 -9.76
C ASP A 31 4.22 11.45 -10.41
N ASN A 32 5.54 11.52 -10.34
CA ASN A 32 6.33 12.58 -10.95
C ASN A 32 6.29 12.55 -12.49
N GLU A 33 6.29 11.34 -13.07
CA GLU A 33 6.27 11.14 -14.52
C GLU A 33 4.86 11.22 -15.12
N LEU A 34 3.83 11.00 -14.32
CA LEU A 34 2.47 10.93 -14.82
C LEU A 34 1.95 12.32 -15.19
N LYS A 35 1.48 12.48 -16.44
CA LYS A 35 0.90 13.72 -16.91
C LYS A 35 -0.41 14.02 -16.19
N ASN A 36 -0.71 15.30 -15.96
CA ASN A 36 -1.91 15.73 -15.25
C ASN A 36 -3.22 15.19 -15.88
N CYS A 37 -3.27 15.07 -17.20
CA CYS A 37 -4.44 14.50 -17.90
C CYS A 37 -4.65 13.00 -17.61
N ASP A 38 -3.61 12.29 -17.19
CA ASP A 38 -3.67 10.87 -16.87
C ASP A 38 -3.89 10.63 -15.38
N LYS A 39 -3.52 11.57 -14.51
CA LYS A 39 -3.71 11.47 -13.03
C LYS A 39 -5.17 11.24 -12.63
N LYS A 40 -6.13 11.70 -13.40
CA LYS A 40 -7.56 11.44 -13.13
C LYS A 40 -7.96 9.97 -13.24
N PHE A 41 -7.20 9.18 -14.00
CA PHE A 41 -7.43 7.74 -14.18
C PHE A 41 -6.63 6.87 -13.23
N VAL A 42 -5.77 7.47 -12.41
CA VAL A 42 -4.89 6.74 -11.51
C VAL A 42 -5.09 7.24 -10.09
N ARG A 43 -5.21 6.31 -9.15
CA ARG A 43 -5.06 6.58 -7.72
C ARG A 43 -3.85 5.82 -7.22
N MET A 44 -3.12 6.44 -6.33
CA MET A 44 -1.89 5.89 -5.75
C MET A 44 -2.05 5.73 -4.27
N LEU A 45 -1.46 4.68 -3.70
CA LEU A 45 -1.47 4.41 -2.27
C LEU A 45 -0.18 3.70 -1.89
N VAL A 46 0.36 4.01 -0.73
CA VAL A 46 1.54 3.32 -0.18
C VAL A 46 1.18 2.64 1.13
N LEU A 47 1.59 1.39 1.27
CA LEU A 47 1.45 0.59 2.48
C LEU A 47 2.83 0.30 3.04
N ASP A 48 3.11 0.67 4.29
CA ASP A 48 4.36 0.32 4.95
C ASP A 48 4.17 0.14 6.45
N THR A 49 5.01 -0.67 7.05
CA THR A 49 5.12 -0.81 8.51
C THR A 49 5.98 0.29 9.11
N ASN A 50 6.91 0.87 8.35
CA ASN A 50 7.91 1.82 8.83
C ASN A 50 7.42 3.27 8.71
N THR A 51 7.20 3.92 9.84
CA THR A 51 6.80 5.34 9.90
C THR A 51 7.81 6.28 9.25
N ASN A 52 9.11 5.99 9.34
CA ASN A 52 10.14 6.84 8.74
C ASN A 52 10.09 6.84 7.20
N ASP A 53 9.70 5.72 6.59
CA ASP A 53 9.53 5.66 5.14
C ASP A 53 8.23 6.34 4.72
N LEU A 54 7.18 6.23 5.51
CA LEU A 54 5.90 6.90 5.27
C LEU A 54 6.00 8.42 5.42
N SER A 55 6.76 8.93 6.40
CA SER A 55 6.95 10.38 6.60
C SER A 55 7.61 11.09 5.41
N LYS A 56 8.33 10.35 4.57
CA LYS A 56 8.88 10.88 3.31
C LYS A 56 7.78 11.23 2.30
N LEU A 57 6.56 10.72 2.50
CA LEU A 57 5.39 11.00 1.67
C LEU A 57 4.59 12.21 2.15
N ASP A 58 4.83 12.74 3.36
CA ASP A 58 4.07 13.85 3.94
C ASP A 58 4.14 15.14 3.08
N LYS A 59 5.19 15.28 2.27
CA LYS A 59 5.36 16.39 1.33
C LYS A 59 4.75 16.10 -0.06
N THR A 60 4.08 14.98 -0.21
CA THR A 60 3.43 14.57 -1.47
C THR A 60 1.93 14.49 -1.27
N ASN A 61 1.18 14.43 -2.38
CA ASN A 61 -0.27 14.18 -2.32
C ASN A 61 -0.61 12.67 -2.37
N ILE A 62 0.38 11.80 -2.14
CA ILE A 62 0.20 10.36 -2.19
C ILE A 62 -0.28 9.88 -0.81
N PRO A 63 -1.51 9.37 -0.69
CA PRO A 63 -2.00 8.82 0.56
C PRO A 63 -1.23 7.56 0.94
N TYR A 64 -1.12 7.30 2.23
CA TYR A 64 -0.49 6.09 2.73
C TYR A 64 -1.27 5.45 3.88
N VAL A 65 -1.02 4.18 4.10
CA VAL A 65 -1.50 3.40 5.24
C VAL A 65 -0.32 2.83 5.99
N GLN A 66 -0.20 3.16 7.25
CA GLN A 66 0.72 2.49 8.13
C GLN A 66 0.16 1.11 8.51
N THR A 67 0.85 0.06 8.06
CA THR A 67 0.47 -1.33 8.32
C THR A 67 1.15 -1.85 9.58
N SER A 68 0.99 -1.12 10.69
CA SER A 68 1.56 -1.47 11.99
C SER A 68 0.80 -0.78 13.12
N GLU A 69 0.99 -1.28 14.33
CA GLU A 69 0.42 -0.73 15.56
C GLU A 69 1.53 -0.35 16.55
N ASN A 70 1.27 0.64 17.39
CA ASN A 70 2.17 0.97 18.49
C ASN A 70 2.01 -0.04 19.63
N MET A 71 2.50 -1.24 19.39
CA MET A 71 2.40 -2.37 20.30
C MET A 71 3.57 -3.33 20.05
N THR A 72 4.04 -4.01 21.10
CA THR A 72 5.05 -5.04 20.94
C THR A 72 4.45 -6.30 20.31
N VAL A 73 5.31 -7.10 19.66
CA VAL A 73 4.92 -8.40 19.11
C VAL A 73 4.30 -9.28 20.19
N SER A 74 4.91 -9.36 21.38
CA SER A 74 4.42 -10.17 22.48
C SER A 74 3.07 -9.71 23.00
N ASP A 75 2.85 -8.39 23.10
CA ASP A 75 1.55 -7.87 23.54
C ASP A 75 0.45 -8.14 22.54
N TYR A 76 0.76 -8.03 21.24
CA TYR A 76 -0.20 -8.32 20.20
C TYR A 76 -0.58 -9.81 20.16
N LEU A 77 0.39 -10.71 20.25
CA LEU A 77 0.15 -12.16 20.28
C LEU A 77 -0.66 -12.56 21.53
N ARG A 78 -0.31 -12.01 22.70
CA ARG A 78 -1.06 -12.29 23.93
C ARG A 78 -2.55 -11.93 23.82
N ARG A 79 -2.88 -10.86 23.09
CA ARG A 79 -4.27 -10.45 22.84
C ARG A 79 -4.95 -11.26 21.73
N ASN A 80 -4.16 -11.84 20.84
CA ASN A 80 -4.64 -12.52 19.64
C ASN A 80 -4.02 -13.92 19.50
N LYS A 81 -4.31 -14.79 20.44
CA LYS A 81 -3.70 -16.12 20.58
C LYS A 81 -3.73 -16.97 19.31
N ARG A 82 -4.76 -16.80 18.46
CA ARG A 82 -4.87 -17.49 17.16
C ARG A 82 -3.69 -17.28 16.22
N PHE A 83 -2.85 -16.28 16.48
CA PHE A 83 -1.67 -16.01 15.64
C PHE A 83 -0.41 -16.69 16.18
N GLU A 84 -0.43 -17.20 17.42
CA GLU A 84 0.69 -17.95 17.99
C GLU A 84 1.01 -19.21 17.18
N ASP A 85 0.01 -19.83 16.55
CA ASP A 85 0.15 -21.07 15.79
C ASP A 85 1.08 -20.95 14.57
N TRP A 86 1.13 -19.78 13.95
CA TRP A 86 1.95 -19.57 12.76
C TRP A 86 3.10 -18.58 12.97
N PHE A 87 3.09 -17.81 14.06
CA PHE A 87 4.15 -16.88 14.35
C PHE A 87 5.38 -17.63 14.88
N PRO A 88 6.58 -17.46 14.28
CA PRO A 88 7.74 -18.22 14.71
C PRO A 88 8.15 -17.79 16.12
N TYR A 89 8.35 -18.76 16.99
CA TYR A 89 8.90 -18.49 18.32
C TYR A 89 10.32 -17.94 18.18
N ASN A 90 10.50 -16.68 18.51
CA ASN A 90 11.81 -16.04 18.56
C ASN A 90 11.83 -14.98 19.68
N PRO A 91 12.54 -15.26 20.79
CA PRO A 91 12.61 -14.33 21.92
C PRO A 91 13.08 -12.92 21.54
N LEU A 92 13.92 -12.79 20.52
CA LEU A 92 14.42 -11.49 20.04
C LEU A 92 13.32 -10.63 19.39
N LEU A 93 12.23 -11.23 18.96
CA LEU A 93 11.09 -10.53 18.37
C LEU A 93 10.07 -10.08 19.40
N ASN A 94 10.04 -10.66 20.59
CA ASN A 94 9.01 -10.41 21.60
C ASN A 94 8.90 -8.92 21.99
N GLY A 95 10.05 -8.28 22.21
CA GLY A 95 10.12 -6.85 22.57
C GLY A 95 10.04 -5.89 21.39
N LYS A 96 10.05 -6.40 20.13
CA LYS A 96 10.01 -5.54 18.96
C LYS A 96 8.67 -4.83 18.85
N ASN A 97 8.72 -3.49 18.71
CA ASN A 97 7.51 -2.72 18.46
C ASN A 97 7.14 -2.79 16.96
N LEU A 98 5.87 -3.08 16.68
CA LEU A 98 5.36 -3.20 15.31
C LEU A 98 5.50 -1.90 14.51
N ILE A 99 5.49 -0.73 15.19
CA ILE A 99 5.61 0.58 14.54
C ILE A 99 7.02 0.89 14.01
N GLU A 100 8.04 0.20 14.54
CA GLU A 100 9.44 0.39 14.10
C GLU A 100 9.76 -0.26 12.75
N GLY A 101 8.73 -0.84 12.13
CA GLY A 101 8.86 -1.56 10.87
C GLY A 101 9.20 -3.04 11.06
N ALA A 102 9.03 -3.80 10.01
CA ALA A 102 9.20 -5.26 10.04
C ALA A 102 10.68 -5.70 10.21
N GLY A 103 11.66 -4.82 9.89
CA GLY A 103 13.08 -5.15 10.00
C GLY A 103 13.47 -6.39 9.20
N GLN A 104 12.94 -6.52 7.97
CA GLN A 104 13.10 -7.68 7.07
C GLN A 104 12.49 -9.00 7.61
N VAL A 105 11.74 -8.96 8.70
CA VAL A 105 11.07 -10.14 9.27
C VAL A 105 9.63 -10.18 8.79
N ARG A 106 9.34 -11.01 7.79
CA ARG A 106 8.01 -11.09 7.15
C ARG A 106 6.87 -11.46 8.10
N SER A 107 7.13 -12.30 9.09
CA SER A 107 6.12 -12.63 10.11
C SER A 107 5.69 -11.40 10.91
N VAL A 108 6.62 -10.49 11.21
CA VAL A 108 6.31 -9.22 11.89
C VAL A 108 5.46 -8.31 10.99
N SER A 109 5.79 -8.21 9.71
CA SER A 109 4.98 -7.45 8.75
C SER A 109 3.58 -8.02 8.59
N ARG A 110 3.45 -9.35 8.47
CA ARG A 110 2.15 -10.02 8.41
C ARG A 110 1.32 -9.75 9.66
N LEU A 111 1.94 -9.78 10.83
CA LEU A 111 1.28 -9.46 12.09
C LEU A 111 0.78 -8.02 12.11
N GLY A 112 1.61 -7.07 11.67
CA GLY A 112 1.23 -5.65 11.54
C GLY A 112 0.09 -5.43 10.56
N ALA A 113 0.11 -6.12 9.40
CA ALA A 113 -0.97 -6.05 8.42
C ALA A 113 -2.31 -6.56 8.98
N LEU A 114 -2.30 -7.69 9.72
CA LEU A 114 -3.50 -8.22 10.38
C LEU A 114 -4.03 -7.29 11.46
N ALA A 115 -3.14 -6.63 12.21
CA ALA A 115 -3.51 -5.61 13.17
C ALA A 115 -4.19 -4.41 12.49
N SER A 116 -3.64 -3.98 11.36
CA SER A 116 -4.17 -2.87 10.58
C SER A 116 -5.51 -3.18 9.92
N GLU A 117 -5.71 -4.41 9.48
CA GLU A 117 -7.00 -4.88 8.99
C GLU A 117 -8.07 -4.81 10.08
N ALA A 118 -7.75 -5.35 11.27
CA ALA A 118 -8.66 -5.31 12.42
C ALA A 118 -9.01 -3.88 12.86
N ALA A 119 -8.10 -2.92 12.65
CA ALA A 119 -8.31 -1.50 12.90
C ALA A 119 -9.01 -0.76 11.74
N GLY A 120 -9.43 -1.44 10.69
CA GLY A 120 -10.13 -0.86 9.54
C GLY A 120 -9.27 0.02 8.62
N ARG A 121 -7.94 -0.01 8.76
CA ARG A 121 -7.05 0.89 7.99
C ARG A 121 -7.03 0.58 6.50
N PHE A 122 -7.41 -0.62 6.09
CA PHE A 122 -7.47 -1.00 4.68
C PHE A 122 -8.71 -0.48 3.93
N GLU A 123 -9.64 0.19 4.63
CA GLU A 123 -10.74 0.91 3.96
C GLU A 123 -10.23 1.95 2.96
N LYS A 124 -9.05 2.55 3.19
CA LYS A 124 -8.41 3.45 2.22
C LYS A 124 -8.18 2.82 0.84
N ILE A 125 -8.01 1.50 0.77
CA ILE A 125 -7.89 0.78 -0.52
C ILE A 125 -9.25 0.78 -1.23
N LYS A 126 -10.33 0.52 -0.51
CA LYS A 126 -11.69 0.57 -1.06
C LYS A 126 -12.05 1.98 -1.51
N ASP A 127 -11.66 2.99 -0.74
CA ASP A 127 -11.87 4.39 -1.08
C ASP A 127 -11.15 4.75 -2.38
N ALA A 128 -9.89 4.34 -2.54
CA ALA A 128 -9.11 4.58 -3.75
C ALA A 128 -9.73 3.90 -5.00
N ILE A 129 -10.24 2.68 -4.85
CA ILE A 129 -10.94 1.95 -5.93
C ILE A 129 -12.24 2.68 -6.29
N THR A 130 -12.99 3.08 -5.30
CA THR A 130 -14.28 3.78 -5.50
C THR A 130 -14.06 5.15 -6.15
N GLU A 131 -13.06 5.89 -5.69
CA GLU A 131 -12.75 7.22 -6.19
C GLU A 131 -12.30 7.17 -7.66
N VAL A 132 -11.38 6.26 -8.02
CA VAL A 132 -10.91 6.15 -9.41
C VAL A 132 -12.04 5.72 -10.35
N SER A 133 -12.97 4.89 -9.86
CA SER A 133 -14.14 4.47 -10.64
C SER A 133 -15.10 5.61 -10.95
N ARG A 134 -15.25 6.56 -10.03
CA ARG A 134 -16.14 7.72 -10.18
C ARG A 134 -15.57 8.81 -11.08
N ASN A 135 -14.25 8.99 -11.08
CA ASN A 135 -13.59 10.11 -11.76
C ASN A 135 -13.47 9.96 -13.28
N VAL A 136 -13.91 8.86 -13.84
CA VAL A 136 -13.75 8.53 -15.27
C VAL A 136 -14.92 9.01 -16.15
N GLY A 137 -15.74 9.93 -15.67
CA GLY A 137 -16.83 10.55 -16.44
C GLY A 137 -18.07 9.67 -16.59
N SER A 138 -18.96 10.01 -17.54
CA SER A 138 -20.27 9.36 -17.73
C SER A 138 -20.21 7.89 -18.20
N THR A 139 -19.03 7.40 -18.55
CA THR A 139 -18.84 5.99 -18.94
C THR A 139 -18.44 5.21 -17.69
N ILE A 140 -19.34 4.38 -17.18
CA ILE A 140 -19.05 3.47 -16.09
C ILE A 140 -18.06 2.42 -16.59
N HIS A 141 -16.82 2.53 -16.19
CA HIS A 141 -15.86 1.45 -16.40
C HIS A 141 -16.20 0.30 -15.46
N LYS A 142 -16.58 -0.83 -16.03
CA LYS A 142 -16.91 -2.05 -15.26
C LYS A 142 -15.69 -2.68 -14.58
N THR A 143 -14.49 -2.20 -14.90
CA THR A 143 -13.22 -2.82 -14.45
C THR A 143 -12.27 -1.75 -13.95
N VAL A 144 -11.73 -1.94 -12.77
CA VAL A 144 -10.61 -1.17 -12.21
C VAL A 144 -9.40 -2.09 -12.19
N ARG A 145 -8.28 -1.60 -12.70
CA ARG A 145 -7.00 -2.30 -12.60
C ARG A 145 -6.38 -1.99 -11.25
N VAL A 146 -5.97 -3.02 -10.52
CA VAL A 146 -5.15 -2.87 -9.31
C VAL A 146 -3.74 -3.38 -9.64
N MET A 147 -2.75 -2.52 -9.45
CA MET A 147 -1.33 -2.85 -9.63
C MET A 147 -0.63 -2.74 -8.29
N ILE A 148 0.05 -3.81 -7.89
CA ILE A 148 0.82 -3.85 -6.65
C ILE A 148 2.30 -3.90 -7.02
N VAL A 149 3.08 -2.99 -6.44
CA VAL A 149 4.53 -2.89 -6.67
C VAL A 149 5.27 -2.90 -5.34
N GLY A 150 6.37 -3.61 -5.28
CA GLY A 150 7.18 -3.73 -4.07
C GLY A 150 8.38 -4.63 -4.28
N SER A 151 9.17 -4.81 -3.24
CA SER A 151 10.31 -5.74 -3.24
C SER A 151 9.93 -7.01 -2.48
N VAL A 152 10.18 -8.17 -3.09
CA VAL A 152 10.02 -9.47 -2.42
C VAL A 152 11.17 -9.80 -1.45
N CYS A 153 12.21 -8.96 -1.41
CA CYS A 153 13.35 -9.12 -0.50
C CYS A 153 13.19 -8.31 0.79
N GLY A 154 12.17 -7.45 0.89
CA GLY A 154 11.90 -6.65 2.07
C GLY A 154 11.09 -7.37 3.15
N GLY A 155 10.94 -6.73 4.31
CA GLY A 155 10.09 -7.21 5.39
C GLY A 155 8.61 -6.97 5.12
N THR A 156 8.26 -5.85 4.48
CA THR A 156 6.86 -5.44 4.22
C THR A 156 6.35 -5.90 2.85
N GLY A 157 7.23 -6.08 1.89
CA GLY A 157 6.87 -6.54 0.54
C GLY A 157 7.02 -8.02 0.33
#